data_d5beab5fb48f90b7c7b464a350d6e394
#
_entry.id   d5beab5fb48f90b7c7b464a350d6e394
#
_cell.length_a   1.000
_cell.length_b   1.000
_cell.length_c   1.000
_cell.angle_alpha   90.00
_cell.angle_beta   90.00
_cell.angle_gamma   90.00
#
_symmetry.space_group_name_H-M   'P 1'
#
loop_
_entity.id
_entity.type
_entity.pdbx_description
1 polymer ?
#
loop_
_entity_poly.entity_id
_entity_poly.type
_entity_poly.pdbx_seq_one_letter_code
_entity_poly.pdbx_strand_id
1 'polypeptide(L)'
;MGAYENALKYAQERLQFGNPNDGHLGTFDALFFKSGYFNDASLIRPQNIISVHPNFTVHPSPKVTIDGGASPFWRYTRNDAIYAVPGFVSIPALRNASSYVGTAFDVNLAWQLQRHVNVQASYVHFLTGSYVHQAGGSDVDYFSTTLTFLF
;
A
#
# COMPACT_ATOMS: atom_id res chain seq x y z
N MET A 1 14.59 -33.25 8.46
CA MET A 1 15.35 -32.35 7.60
C MET A 1 14.47 -31.30 6.88
N GLY A 2 13.24 -31.61 6.48
CA GLY A 2 12.44 -30.67 5.67
C GLY A 2 11.94 -29.36 6.33
N ALA A 3 11.67 -29.34 7.64
CA ALA A 3 11.07 -28.15 8.27
C ALA A 3 12.06 -26.99 8.49
N TYR A 4 13.31 -27.30 8.77
CA TYR A 4 14.39 -26.31 8.96
C TYR A 4 14.84 -25.70 7.62
N GLU A 5 14.96 -26.52 6.60
CA GLU A 5 15.27 -26.05 5.23
C GLU A 5 14.16 -25.18 4.66
N ASN A 6 12.89 -25.54 4.93
CA ASN A 6 11.74 -24.71 4.52
C ASN A 6 11.70 -23.38 5.28
N ALA A 7 12.07 -23.35 6.58
CA ALA A 7 12.14 -22.12 7.36
C ALA A 7 13.28 -21.21 6.90
N LEU A 8 14.44 -21.76 6.57
CA LEU A 8 15.56 -21.00 6.00
C LEU A 8 15.25 -20.47 4.61
N LYS A 9 14.64 -21.30 3.75
CA LYS A 9 14.19 -20.89 2.43
C LYS A 9 13.14 -19.77 2.52
N TYR A 10 12.19 -19.89 3.45
CA TYR A 10 11.18 -18.89 3.72
C TYR A 10 11.79 -17.58 4.28
N ALA A 11 12.83 -17.67 5.12
CA ALA A 11 13.56 -16.52 5.61
C ALA A 11 14.40 -15.84 4.51
N GLN A 12 15.00 -16.62 3.62
CA GLN A 12 15.75 -16.11 2.47
C GLN A 12 14.82 -15.45 1.44
N GLU A 13 13.67 -16.04 1.16
CA GLU A 13 12.64 -15.44 0.29
C GLU A 13 12.08 -14.14 0.88
N ARG A 14 12.06 -13.99 2.21
CA ARG A 14 11.69 -12.75 2.90
C ARG A 14 12.74 -11.64 2.80
N LEU A 15 14.00 -12.01 2.68
CA LEU A 15 15.13 -11.07 2.65
C LEU A 15 15.61 -10.76 1.23
N GLN A 16 15.25 -11.58 0.26
CA GLN A 16 15.61 -11.42 -1.15
C GLN A 16 14.34 -11.20 -1.98
N PHE A 17 14.31 -10.07 -2.67
CA PHE A 17 13.25 -9.72 -3.62
C PHE A 17 13.39 -10.58 -4.89
N GLY A 18 12.76 -11.75 -4.93
CA GLY A 18 12.77 -12.63 -6.10
C GLY A 18 13.03 -14.09 -5.79
N ASN A 19 13.18 -14.89 -6.84
CA ASN A 19 13.53 -16.31 -6.73
C ASN A 19 15.03 -16.44 -6.40
N PRO A 20 15.41 -17.00 -5.25
CA PRO A 20 16.83 -17.09 -4.86
C PRO A 20 17.67 -18.04 -5.76
N ASN A 21 17.03 -18.76 -6.68
CA ASN A 21 17.70 -19.76 -7.53
C ASN A 21 17.89 -19.31 -8.99
N ASP A 22 17.45 -18.14 -9.39
CA ASP A 22 17.53 -17.71 -10.79
C ASP A 22 18.56 -16.60 -11.08
N GLY A 23 19.18 -16.02 -10.05
CA GLY A 23 20.16 -14.94 -10.21
C GLY A 23 19.62 -13.65 -10.84
N HIS A 24 18.31 -13.55 -11.06
CA HIS A 24 17.64 -12.40 -11.65
C HIS A 24 16.73 -11.75 -10.63
N LEU A 25 16.86 -10.45 -10.47
CA LEU A 25 15.90 -9.64 -9.70
C LEU A 25 14.69 -9.36 -10.58
N GLY A 26 13.71 -10.29 -10.58
CA GLY A 26 12.50 -10.19 -11.41
C GLY A 26 11.39 -9.34 -10.81
N THR A 27 11.51 -8.95 -9.54
CA THR A 27 10.51 -8.12 -8.87
C THR A 27 10.70 -6.66 -9.25
N PHE A 28 9.63 -5.99 -9.66
CA PHE A 28 9.65 -4.56 -9.93
C PHE A 28 10.12 -3.80 -8.70
N ASP A 29 11.23 -3.06 -8.82
CA ASP A 29 11.69 -2.12 -7.81
C ASP A 29 11.43 -0.68 -8.27
N ALA A 30 10.69 0.07 -7.47
CA ALA A 30 10.42 1.47 -7.78
C ALA A 30 11.72 2.27 -7.62
N LEU A 31 12.22 2.86 -8.72
CA LEU A 31 13.43 3.69 -8.75
C LEU A 31 13.39 4.86 -7.75
N PHE A 32 12.20 5.34 -7.44
CA PHE A 32 11.98 6.40 -6.46
C PHE A 32 11.12 5.88 -5.33
N PHE A 33 11.76 5.66 -4.19
CA PHE A 33 11.06 5.27 -2.99
C PHE A 33 10.25 6.45 -2.45
N LYS A 34 8.93 6.32 -2.46
CA LYS A 34 8.02 7.26 -1.79
C LYS A 34 7.14 6.45 -0.84
N SER A 35 7.17 6.79 0.46
CA SER A 35 6.12 6.37 1.38
C SER A 35 4.79 6.97 0.90
N GLY A 36 3.69 6.25 1.01
CA GLY A 36 2.40 6.72 0.51
C GLY A 36 2.26 6.68 -1.01
N TYR A 37 2.77 5.64 -1.67
CA TYR A 37 2.70 5.51 -3.13
C TYR A 37 1.27 5.56 -3.66
N PHE A 38 0.34 4.88 -3.01
CA PHE A 38 -1.08 4.87 -3.36
C PHE A 38 -1.91 5.83 -2.50
N ASN A 39 -1.60 5.90 -1.19
CA ASN A 39 -2.26 6.76 -0.21
C ASN A 39 -1.36 6.92 1.04
N ASP A 40 -1.76 7.78 1.96
CA ASP A 40 -0.99 8.10 3.16
C ASP A 40 -0.83 6.93 4.14
N ALA A 41 -1.73 5.97 4.13
CA ALA A 41 -1.64 4.78 4.98
C ALA A 41 -0.47 3.86 4.63
N SER A 42 0.06 3.94 3.41
CA SER A 42 1.26 3.20 2.93
C SER A 42 1.24 1.69 3.18
N LEU A 43 0.06 1.08 3.18
CA LEU A 43 -0.12 -0.35 3.51
C LEU A 43 0.47 -1.29 2.45
N ILE A 44 0.49 -0.85 1.18
CA ILE A 44 0.85 -1.67 0.02
C ILE A 44 1.86 -0.91 -0.83
N ARG A 45 2.89 -1.62 -1.30
CA ARG A 45 3.84 -1.13 -2.30
C ARG A 45 3.43 -1.56 -3.72
N PRO A 46 3.97 -0.89 -4.77
CA PRO A 46 3.61 -1.19 -6.15
C PRO A 46 4.11 -2.54 -6.67
N GLN A 47 4.99 -3.23 -5.92
CA GLN A 47 5.49 -4.55 -6.31
C GLN A 47 4.35 -5.57 -6.35
N ASN A 48 4.23 -6.29 -7.46
CA ASN A 48 3.20 -7.30 -7.71
C ASN A 48 1.76 -6.77 -7.60
N ILE A 49 1.52 -5.48 -7.87
CA ILE A 49 0.21 -4.85 -7.75
C ILE A 49 -0.27 -4.31 -9.09
N ILE A 50 -1.53 -4.55 -9.38
CA ILE A 50 -2.33 -3.83 -10.37
C ILE A 50 -3.36 -3.02 -9.58
N SER A 51 -3.46 -1.73 -9.87
CA SER A 51 -4.46 -0.84 -9.29
C SER A 51 -4.93 0.20 -10.30
N VAL A 52 -6.18 0.64 -10.16
CA VAL A 52 -6.73 1.83 -10.80
C VAL A 52 -7.22 2.76 -9.68
N HIS A 53 -7.06 4.06 -9.86
CA HIS A 53 -7.43 5.04 -8.84
C HIS A 53 -8.34 6.12 -9.42
N PRO A 54 -9.66 5.86 -9.61
CA PRO A 54 -10.60 6.94 -9.83
C PRO A 54 -10.65 7.85 -8.62
N ASN A 55 -10.45 9.14 -8.85
CA ASN A 55 -10.48 10.16 -7.81
C ASN A 55 -11.32 11.37 -8.24
N PHE A 56 -11.73 12.14 -7.26
CA PHE A 56 -12.38 13.42 -7.45
C PHE A 56 -11.71 14.48 -6.58
N THR A 57 -11.79 15.73 -7.02
CA THR A 57 -11.31 16.88 -6.24
C THR A 57 -12.36 17.97 -6.29
N VAL A 58 -12.69 18.54 -5.13
CA VAL A 58 -13.61 19.65 -4.99
C VAL A 58 -12.96 20.79 -4.20
N HIS A 59 -13.33 22.02 -4.57
CA HIS A 59 -12.83 23.23 -3.93
C HIS A 59 -14.02 24.03 -3.38
N PRO A 60 -14.52 23.70 -2.16
CA PRO A 60 -15.64 24.40 -1.57
C PRO A 60 -15.36 25.91 -1.34
N SER A 61 -14.09 26.26 -1.21
CA SER A 61 -13.62 27.65 -1.16
C SER A 61 -12.19 27.75 -1.70
N PRO A 62 -11.68 28.97 -2.00
CA PRO A 62 -10.30 29.14 -2.44
C PRO A 62 -9.23 28.65 -1.44
N LYS A 63 -9.62 28.41 -0.19
CA LYS A 63 -8.75 27.98 0.89
C LYS A 63 -8.90 26.51 1.27
N VAL A 64 -9.88 25.80 0.68
CA VAL A 64 -10.22 24.43 1.04
C VAL A 64 -10.22 23.57 -0.21
N THR A 65 -9.44 22.51 -0.18
CA THR A 65 -9.45 21.44 -1.17
C THR A 65 -9.79 20.15 -0.47
N ILE A 66 -10.72 19.40 -1.05
CA ILE A 66 -11.09 18.06 -0.61
C ILE A 66 -10.88 17.16 -1.83
N ASP A 67 -10.10 16.13 -1.69
CA ASP A 67 -9.95 15.08 -2.68
C ASP A 67 -10.21 13.72 -2.06
N GLY A 68 -10.63 12.79 -2.87
CA GLY A 68 -10.90 11.44 -2.42
C GLY A 68 -11.04 10.48 -3.58
N GLY A 69 -10.90 9.20 -3.29
CA GLY A 69 -10.94 8.18 -4.31
C GLY A 69 -11.13 6.78 -3.77
N ALA A 70 -11.06 5.84 -4.70
CA ALA A 70 -11.08 4.42 -4.40
C ALA A 70 -9.98 3.72 -5.20
N SER A 71 -9.18 2.90 -4.53
CA SER A 71 -8.09 2.14 -5.14
C SER A 71 -8.32 0.65 -4.91
N PRO A 72 -8.99 -0.08 -5.81
CA PRO A 72 -8.97 -1.53 -5.79
C PRO A 72 -7.58 -2.05 -6.20
N PHE A 73 -7.14 -3.11 -5.52
CA PHE A 73 -5.84 -3.74 -5.69
C PHE A 73 -5.95 -5.21 -6.04
N TRP A 74 -5.18 -5.64 -7.04
CA TRP A 74 -5.04 -7.04 -7.43
C TRP A 74 -3.56 -7.40 -7.52
N ARG A 75 -3.24 -8.65 -7.22
CA ARG A 75 -1.92 -9.20 -7.49
C ARG A 75 -1.73 -9.39 -8.99
N TYR A 76 -0.60 -8.92 -9.53
CA TYR A 76 -0.20 -9.20 -10.91
C TYR A 76 0.02 -10.69 -11.12
N THR A 77 0.73 -11.33 -10.18
CA THR A 77 0.91 -12.80 -10.17
C THR A 77 0.60 -13.37 -8.79
N ARG A 78 0.01 -14.57 -8.77
CA ARG A 78 -0.27 -15.31 -7.54
C ARG A 78 0.95 -16.03 -6.98
N ASN A 79 2.03 -16.12 -7.76
CA ASN A 79 3.27 -16.79 -7.39
C ASN A 79 4.21 -15.89 -6.57
N ASP A 80 3.86 -14.62 -6.43
CA ASP A 80 4.66 -13.64 -5.71
C ASP A 80 3.88 -13.06 -4.52
N ALA A 81 4.62 -12.47 -3.57
CA ALA A 81 4.13 -11.89 -2.33
C ALA A 81 3.50 -10.51 -2.55
N ILE A 82 2.88 -9.97 -1.51
CA ILE A 82 2.57 -8.55 -1.36
C ILE A 82 3.60 -7.92 -0.43
N TYR A 83 4.04 -6.71 -0.78
CA TYR A 83 5.10 -6.00 -0.10
C TYR A 83 4.57 -4.76 0.62
N ALA A 84 5.10 -4.51 1.82
CA ALA A 84 4.86 -3.28 2.59
C ALA A 84 6.12 -2.40 2.59
N VAL A 85 5.97 -1.17 3.05
CA VAL A 85 7.10 -0.25 3.26
C VAL A 85 7.95 -0.74 4.45
N PRO A 86 9.28 -0.78 4.35
CA PRO A 86 10.17 -0.32 3.27
C PRO A 86 10.48 -1.34 2.17
N GLY A 87 9.77 -2.44 2.06
CA GLY A 87 9.97 -3.45 1.01
C GLY A 87 10.03 -4.87 1.56
N PHE A 88 9.60 -5.06 2.80
CA PHE A 88 9.45 -6.40 3.36
C PHE A 88 8.20 -7.09 2.82
N VAL A 89 8.25 -8.42 2.72
CA VAL A 89 7.06 -9.23 2.45
C VAL A 89 6.05 -9.01 3.58
N SER A 90 4.90 -8.45 3.21
CA SER A 90 3.77 -8.27 4.14
C SER A 90 2.90 -9.52 4.21
N ILE A 91 2.56 -10.05 3.03
CA ILE A 91 1.75 -11.26 2.90
C ILE A 91 2.46 -12.20 1.92
N PRO A 92 2.79 -13.44 2.33
CA PRO A 92 3.50 -14.38 1.49
C PRO A 92 2.67 -14.83 0.28
N ALA A 93 3.33 -15.35 -0.75
CA ALA A 93 2.67 -15.90 -1.91
C ALA A 93 1.75 -17.07 -1.53
N LEU A 94 0.46 -16.89 -1.75
CA LEU A 94 -0.58 -17.92 -1.61
C LEU A 94 -1.09 -18.26 -3.02
N ARG A 95 -0.52 -19.28 -3.64
CA ARG A 95 -0.78 -19.62 -5.06
C ARG A 95 -2.24 -19.95 -5.34
N ASN A 96 -2.91 -20.59 -4.41
CA ASN A 96 -4.33 -20.99 -4.53
C ASN A 96 -5.31 -19.92 -4.06
N ALA A 97 -4.80 -18.77 -3.55
CA ALA A 97 -5.63 -17.68 -3.11
C ALA A 97 -6.07 -16.77 -4.26
N SER A 98 -7.08 -15.96 -4.02
CA SER A 98 -7.57 -14.93 -4.94
C SER A 98 -6.47 -13.96 -5.36
N SER A 99 -6.60 -13.34 -6.53
CA SER A 99 -5.78 -12.19 -6.92
C SER A 99 -6.23 -10.90 -6.24
N TYR A 100 -7.48 -10.80 -5.81
CA TYR A 100 -8.02 -9.58 -5.21
C TYR A 100 -7.51 -9.37 -3.79
N VAL A 101 -6.78 -8.26 -3.59
CA VAL A 101 -6.12 -7.88 -2.34
C VAL A 101 -7.06 -7.08 -1.45
N GLY A 102 -7.82 -6.14 -2.03
CA GLY A 102 -8.72 -5.27 -1.30
C GLY A 102 -8.96 -3.96 -2.04
N THR A 103 -9.68 -3.05 -1.38
CA THR A 103 -9.91 -1.69 -1.88
C THR A 103 -9.61 -0.68 -0.78
N ALA A 104 -8.76 0.30 -1.05
CA ALA A 104 -8.62 1.47 -0.21
C ALA A 104 -9.60 2.56 -0.66
N PHE A 105 -10.29 3.16 0.28
CA PHE A 105 -11.06 4.39 0.12
C PHE A 105 -10.32 5.48 0.87
N ASP A 106 -10.03 6.60 0.20
CA ASP A 106 -9.30 7.71 0.80
C ASP A 106 -10.06 9.03 0.64
N VAL A 107 -9.95 9.87 1.66
CA VAL A 107 -10.42 11.25 1.65
C VAL A 107 -9.36 12.12 2.30
N ASN A 108 -8.99 13.19 1.60
CA ASN A 108 -7.97 14.13 2.03
C ASN A 108 -8.56 15.54 2.06
N LEU A 109 -8.23 16.28 3.10
CA LEU A 109 -8.56 17.68 3.28
C LEU A 109 -7.26 18.49 3.32
N ALA A 110 -7.17 19.53 2.52
CA ALA A 110 -6.17 20.57 2.63
C ALA A 110 -6.86 21.91 2.90
N TRP A 111 -6.53 22.55 4.00
CA TRP A 111 -7.13 23.81 4.42
C TRP A 111 -6.07 24.85 4.74
N GLN A 112 -6.02 25.93 3.95
CA GLN A 112 -5.23 27.11 4.24
C GLN A 112 -5.96 27.98 5.26
N LEU A 113 -5.74 27.71 6.54
CA LEU A 113 -6.41 28.40 7.64
C LEU A 113 -6.06 29.90 7.65
N GLN A 114 -4.77 30.20 7.51
CA GLN A 114 -4.20 31.55 7.40
C GLN A 114 -3.03 31.56 6.43
N ARG A 115 -2.49 32.77 6.13
CA ARG A 115 -1.36 32.93 5.19
C ARG A 115 -0.16 32.03 5.52
N HIS A 116 0.06 31.76 6.80
CA HIS A 116 1.21 31.00 7.30
C HIS A 116 0.83 29.67 7.95
N VAL A 117 -0.46 29.30 7.94
CA VAL A 117 -0.95 28.09 8.61
C VAL A 117 -1.76 27.23 7.65
N ASN A 118 -1.25 26.02 7.39
CA ASN A 118 -1.93 25.00 6.61
C ASN A 118 -2.26 23.79 7.49
N VAL A 119 -3.47 23.29 7.36
CA VAL A 119 -3.95 22.06 7.99
C VAL A 119 -4.20 21.04 6.90
N GLN A 120 -3.70 19.84 7.07
CA GLN A 120 -4.01 18.70 6.24
C GLN A 120 -4.57 17.58 7.11
N ALA A 121 -5.59 16.89 6.64
CA ALA A 121 -6.12 15.70 7.27
C ALA A 121 -6.34 14.64 6.20
N SER A 122 -5.98 13.40 6.50
CA SER A 122 -6.17 12.25 5.62
C SER A 122 -6.84 11.13 6.37
N TYR A 123 -7.84 10.51 5.76
CA TYR A 123 -8.47 9.30 6.24
C TYR A 123 -8.44 8.24 5.13
N VAL A 124 -8.03 7.04 5.49
CA VAL A 124 -8.01 5.89 4.59
C VAL A 124 -8.69 4.72 5.28
N HIS A 125 -9.70 4.17 4.62
CA HIS A 125 -10.31 2.89 5.00
C HIS A 125 -9.90 1.82 3.99
N PHE A 126 -9.20 0.78 4.45
CA PHE A 126 -8.83 -0.36 3.63
C PHE A 126 -9.76 -1.54 3.90
N LEU A 127 -10.63 -1.82 2.93
CA LEU A 127 -11.50 -2.99 2.94
C LEU A 127 -10.72 -4.17 2.36
N THR A 128 -10.49 -5.19 3.18
CA THR A 128 -9.69 -6.35 2.80
C THR A 128 -10.41 -7.23 1.79
N GLY A 129 -9.66 -7.70 0.81
CA GLY A 129 -10.13 -8.68 -0.16
C GLY A 129 -9.90 -10.12 0.31
N SER A 130 -10.41 -11.05 -0.49
CA SER A 130 -10.36 -12.48 -0.18
C SER A 130 -8.94 -13.04 0.00
N TYR A 131 -7.93 -12.45 -0.67
CA TYR A 131 -6.53 -12.85 -0.47
C TYR A 131 -6.03 -12.50 0.94
N VAL A 132 -6.29 -11.27 1.39
CA VAL A 132 -5.86 -10.80 2.71
C VAL A 132 -6.62 -11.55 3.81
N HIS A 133 -7.92 -11.78 3.64
CA HIS A 133 -8.70 -12.62 4.58
C HIS A 133 -8.17 -14.05 4.69
N GLN A 134 -7.77 -14.67 3.58
CA GLN A 134 -7.16 -16.01 3.60
C GLN A 134 -5.79 -16.04 4.29
N ALA A 135 -5.09 -14.90 4.32
CA ALA A 135 -3.84 -14.71 5.05
C ALA A 135 -4.05 -14.34 6.54
N GLY A 136 -5.30 -14.21 7.01
CA GLY A 136 -5.64 -13.83 8.38
C GLY A 136 -5.64 -12.33 8.64
N GLY A 137 -5.64 -11.50 7.59
CA GLY A 137 -5.73 -10.04 7.72
C GLY A 137 -7.17 -9.55 7.87
N SER A 138 -7.32 -8.32 8.34
CA SER A 138 -8.59 -7.63 8.58
C SER A 138 -8.55 -6.21 8.01
N ASP A 139 -9.70 -5.57 7.99
CA ASP A 139 -9.85 -4.17 7.57
C ASP A 139 -9.03 -3.23 8.45
N VAL A 140 -8.59 -2.13 7.85
CA VAL A 140 -7.73 -1.15 8.52
C VAL A 140 -8.28 0.25 8.29
N ASP A 141 -8.37 1.01 9.37
CA ASP A 141 -8.63 2.45 9.37
C ASP A 141 -7.35 3.21 9.69
N TYR A 142 -7.05 4.21 8.89
CA TYR A 142 -5.92 5.10 9.08
C TYR A 142 -6.39 6.54 9.07
N PHE A 143 -5.93 7.32 10.05
CA PHE A 143 -6.18 8.75 10.12
C PHE A 143 -4.89 9.51 10.43
N SER A 144 -4.64 10.57 9.71
CA SER A 144 -3.53 11.49 9.97
C SER A 144 -3.97 12.94 9.91
N THR A 145 -3.30 13.79 10.69
CA THR A 145 -3.46 15.24 10.64
C THR A 145 -2.09 15.89 10.71
N THR A 146 -1.86 16.87 9.85
CA THR A 146 -0.62 17.64 9.79
C THR A 146 -0.94 19.12 9.87
N LEU A 147 -0.27 19.82 10.78
CA LEU A 147 -0.27 21.28 10.88
C LEU A 147 1.08 21.80 10.40
N THR A 148 1.08 22.63 9.37
CA THR A 148 2.28 23.25 8.82
C THR A 148 2.26 24.74 9.08
N PHE A 149 3.32 25.24 9.70
CA PHE A 149 3.54 26.67 9.94
C PHE A 149 4.70 27.17 9.06
N LEU A 150 4.45 28.22 8.29
CA LEU A 150 5.42 28.86 7.39
C LEU A 150 5.85 30.21 7.99
N PHE A 151 7.15 30.41 8.17
CA PHE A 151 7.73 31.66 8.71
C PHE A 151 8.00 32.66 7.59
#